data_49a6fd6daf8e5efb8dad3990b50acedd
#
_entry.id   49a6fd6daf8e5efb8dad3990b50acedd
#
_cell.length_a   1.000
_cell.length_b   1.000
_cell.length_c   1.000
_cell.angle_alpha   90.00
_cell.angle_beta   90.00
_cell.angle_gamma   90.00
#
_symmetry.space_group_name_H-M   'P 1'
#
loop_
_entity.id
_entity.type
_entity.pdbx_description
1 polymer ?
#
loop_
_entity_poly.entity_id
_entity_poly.type
_entity_poly.pdbx_seq_one_letter_code
_entity_poly.pdbx_strand_id
1 'polypeptide(L)'
;MHNLLMNSKVLVFDLDGTLYDGTEHYDYYANLLANEISSDKRNSFLNDYKKIKDYDHALTIGKIYDSENDLIISLDPITLKPIQVFTWEGQLLSKDELPENYIEKINYELPYIPVGDGWWIPLVASYHYGAKDVYHCYDKTKEYMATKEFSIPYIKGLKDALEKVKDTKKIVLLTNSDREDVTRLLKLLNLNELFHLEITDGKKPLETEKHFKNIMNKFNVKPHEIVSIGDNFINEISPALKLGMHGVYITNQTTMQVSDSLLVVKKLEEVFE
;
A
#
# COMPACT_ATOMS: atom_id res chain seq x y z
N MET A 1 -6.95 9.03 21.58
CA MET A 1 -7.08 9.29 20.11
C MET A 1 -6.37 10.60 19.77
N HIS A 2 -5.49 10.56 18.81
CA HIS A 2 -4.69 11.73 18.41
C HIS A 2 -5.54 12.92 17.93
N ASN A 3 -5.07 14.15 18.20
CA ASN A 3 -5.82 15.39 17.90
C ASN A 3 -6.27 15.54 16.43
N LEU A 4 -5.48 15.08 15.45
CA LEU A 4 -5.87 15.10 14.04
C LEU A 4 -7.16 14.33 13.79
N LEU A 5 -7.30 13.15 14.39
CA LEU A 5 -8.51 12.35 14.29
C LEU A 5 -9.68 12.95 15.07
N MET A 6 -9.40 13.52 16.24
CA MET A 6 -10.42 14.16 17.06
C MET A 6 -11.12 15.30 16.32
N ASN A 7 -10.35 16.14 15.63
CA ASN A 7 -10.84 17.34 14.94
C ASN A 7 -11.42 17.07 13.55
N SER A 8 -11.24 15.86 13.00
CA SER A 8 -11.77 15.50 11.69
C SER A 8 -13.25 15.10 11.75
N LYS A 9 -13.94 15.19 10.61
CA LYS A 9 -15.30 14.68 10.40
C LYS A 9 -15.32 13.36 9.62
N VAL A 10 -14.30 13.13 8.80
CA VAL A 10 -14.17 11.94 7.95
C VAL A 10 -12.81 11.31 8.17
N LEU A 11 -12.81 9.99 8.36
CA LEU A 11 -11.62 9.15 8.41
C LEU A 11 -11.64 8.23 7.18
N VAL A 12 -10.61 8.30 6.35
CA VAL A 12 -10.47 7.44 5.17
C VAL A 12 -9.34 6.46 5.43
N PHE A 13 -9.65 5.19 5.49
CA PHE A 13 -8.69 4.11 5.73
C PHE A 13 -8.38 3.36 4.44
N ASP A 14 -7.14 3.01 4.25
CA ASP A 14 -6.75 1.91 3.41
C ASP A 14 -7.02 0.57 4.12
N LEU A 15 -6.88 -0.56 3.42
CA LEU A 15 -7.13 -1.91 3.95
C LEU A 15 -5.84 -2.66 4.26
N ASP A 16 -5.06 -2.97 3.21
CA ASP A 16 -3.92 -3.87 3.27
C ASP A 16 -2.71 -3.16 3.89
N GLY A 17 -2.15 -3.72 4.99
CA GLY A 17 -1.09 -3.04 5.74
C GLY A 17 -1.57 -1.91 6.65
N THR A 18 -2.89 -1.63 6.66
CA THR A 18 -3.50 -0.54 7.44
C THR A 18 -4.48 -1.06 8.48
N LEU A 19 -5.53 -1.79 8.08
CA LEU A 19 -6.52 -2.35 9.02
C LEU A 19 -6.07 -3.68 9.63
N TYR A 20 -5.02 -4.25 9.13
CA TYR A 20 -4.30 -5.41 9.67
C TYR A 20 -2.82 -5.31 9.26
N ASP A 21 -1.93 -5.88 10.05
CA ASP A 21 -0.47 -5.81 9.85
C ASP A 21 0.19 -7.18 9.61
N GLY A 22 -0.60 -8.22 9.37
CA GLY A 22 -0.12 -9.57 9.12
C GLY A 22 0.61 -9.71 7.78
N THR A 23 1.77 -10.37 7.80
CA THR A 23 2.58 -10.65 6.59
C THR A 23 2.63 -12.12 6.22
N GLU A 24 1.95 -13.01 6.97
CA GLU A 24 1.99 -14.46 6.79
C GLU A 24 1.56 -14.90 5.38
N HIS A 25 0.51 -14.28 4.85
CA HIS A 25 0.02 -14.56 3.50
C HIS A 25 1.01 -14.10 2.41
N TYR A 26 1.78 -13.03 2.63
CA TYR A 26 2.85 -12.63 1.71
C TYR A 26 4.01 -13.64 1.72
N ASP A 27 4.36 -14.17 2.90
CA ASP A 27 5.38 -15.21 3.03
C ASP A 27 4.91 -16.53 2.37
N TYR A 28 3.63 -16.87 2.52
CA TYR A 28 3.02 -18.01 1.82
C TYR A 28 3.06 -17.81 0.29
N TYR A 29 2.66 -16.63 -0.18
CA TYR A 29 2.73 -16.26 -1.60
C TYR A 29 4.15 -16.32 -2.14
N ALA A 30 5.14 -15.78 -1.42
CA ALA A 30 6.54 -15.86 -1.80
C ALA A 30 7.03 -17.32 -1.93
N ASN A 31 6.61 -18.22 -1.03
CA ASN A 31 6.95 -19.62 -1.12
C ASN A 31 6.32 -20.32 -2.34
N LEU A 32 5.10 -19.97 -2.73
CA LEU A 32 4.52 -20.48 -3.95
C LEU A 32 5.28 -19.98 -5.19
N LEU A 33 5.59 -18.68 -5.25
CA LEU A 33 6.36 -18.08 -6.33
C LEU A 33 7.78 -18.66 -6.45
N ALA A 34 8.41 -19.00 -5.33
CA ALA A 34 9.71 -19.68 -5.32
C ALA A 34 9.69 -21.02 -6.08
N ASN A 35 8.56 -21.71 -6.11
CA ASN A 35 8.42 -22.96 -6.86
C ASN A 35 8.31 -22.76 -8.38
N GLU A 36 7.95 -21.56 -8.81
CA GLU A 36 7.87 -21.18 -10.24
C GLU A 36 9.22 -20.66 -10.78
N ILE A 37 10.20 -20.48 -9.91
CA ILE A 37 11.56 -20.02 -10.24
C ILE A 37 12.50 -21.23 -10.35
N SER A 38 13.47 -21.16 -11.27
CA SER A 38 14.49 -22.18 -11.43
C SER A 38 15.25 -22.46 -10.11
N SER A 39 15.55 -23.72 -9.84
CA SER A 39 16.05 -24.18 -8.53
C SER A 39 17.35 -23.49 -8.07
N ASP A 40 18.20 -23.10 -9.02
CA ASP A 40 19.45 -22.37 -8.78
C ASP A 40 19.24 -20.92 -8.32
N LYS A 41 18.09 -20.31 -8.66
CA LYS A 41 17.75 -18.91 -8.31
C LYS A 41 16.83 -18.76 -7.09
N ARG A 42 16.20 -19.84 -6.62
CA ARG A 42 15.22 -19.79 -5.51
C ARG A 42 15.76 -19.16 -4.25
N ASN A 43 16.96 -19.52 -3.84
CA ASN A 43 17.57 -19.00 -2.62
C ASN A 43 17.86 -17.50 -2.72
N SER A 44 18.29 -17.04 -3.89
CA SER A 44 18.52 -15.61 -4.15
C SER A 44 17.21 -14.82 -4.11
N PHE A 45 16.16 -15.35 -4.74
CA PHE A 45 14.81 -14.79 -4.68
C PHE A 45 14.31 -14.62 -3.24
N LEU A 46 14.34 -15.69 -2.44
CA LEU A 46 13.87 -15.65 -1.05
C LEU A 46 14.70 -14.71 -0.17
N ASN A 47 16.01 -14.62 -0.43
CA ASN A 47 16.87 -13.68 0.25
C ASN A 47 16.54 -12.23 -0.09
N ASP A 48 16.34 -11.91 -1.36
CA ASP A 48 16.00 -10.55 -1.76
C ASP A 48 14.57 -10.18 -1.36
N TYR A 49 13.60 -11.11 -1.44
CA TYR A 49 12.27 -10.92 -0.86
C TYR A 49 12.36 -10.51 0.62
N LYS A 50 13.20 -11.21 1.40
CA LYS A 50 13.42 -10.86 2.80
C LYS A 50 14.03 -9.47 2.96
N LYS A 51 15.08 -9.12 2.20
CA LYS A 51 15.71 -7.79 2.26
C LYS A 51 14.71 -6.68 1.92
N ILE A 52 13.86 -6.89 0.91
CA ILE A 52 12.82 -5.91 0.51
C ILE A 52 11.85 -5.72 1.67
N LYS A 53 11.40 -6.81 2.29
CA LYS A 53 10.48 -6.78 3.44
C LYS A 53 11.11 -6.10 4.66
N ASP A 54 12.42 -6.27 4.86
CA ASP A 54 13.19 -5.65 5.95
C ASP A 54 13.66 -4.21 5.61
N TYR A 55 13.27 -3.65 4.47
CA TYR A 55 13.70 -2.32 3.95
C TYR A 55 15.22 -2.22 3.70
N ASP A 56 15.90 -3.33 3.45
CA ASP A 56 17.32 -3.44 3.10
C ASP A 56 17.52 -3.72 1.61
N HIS A 57 16.72 -3.08 0.75
CA HIS A 57 16.77 -3.22 -0.69
C HIS A 57 16.38 -1.91 -1.39
N ALA A 58 16.81 -1.74 -2.65
CA ALA A 58 16.41 -0.57 -3.44
C ALA A 58 14.90 -0.56 -3.72
N LEU A 59 14.28 -1.73 -3.95
CA LEU A 59 12.84 -1.85 -4.11
C LEU A 59 12.14 -1.70 -2.74
N THR A 60 11.10 -0.87 -2.69
CA THR A 60 10.22 -0.71 -1.51
C THR A 60 8.81 -0.37 -1.97
N ILE A 61 7.83 -0.47 -1.07
CA ILE A 61 6.47 0.06 -1.32
C ILE A 61 6.57 1.55 -1.73
N GLY A 62 5.78 1.94 -2.72
CA GLY A 62 5.76 3.29 -3.28
C GLY A 62 6.71 3.50 -4.48
N LYS A 63 7.50 2.49 -4.88
CA LYS A 63 8.31 2.54 -6.10
C LYS A 63 7.63 1.86 -7.28
N ILE A 64 8.19 2.07 -8.47
CA ILE A 64 7.78 1.35 -9.68
C ILE A 64 8.91 0.40 -10.07
N TYR A 65 8.55 -0.79 -10.52
CA TYR A 65 9.46 -1.72 -11.16
C TYR A 65 9.19 -1.79 -12.65
N ASP A 66 10.22 -1.58 -13.45
CA ASP A 66 10.20 -1.79 -14.89
C ASP A 66 10.60 -3.23 -15.18
N SER A 67 9.63 -4.05 -15.52
CA SER A 67 9.82 -5.48 -15.75
C SER A 67 10.49 -5.82 -17.08
N GLU A 68 10.61 -4.87 -18.01
CA GLU A 68 11.29 -5.06 -19.30
C GLU A 68 12.78 -4.76 -19.18
N ASN A 69 13.15 -3.71 -18.46
CA ASN A 69 14.54 -3.29 -18.30
C ASN A 69 15.17 -3.69 -16.96
N ASP A 70 14.39 -4.35 -16.08
CA ASP A 70 14.82 -4.79 -14.74
C ASP A 70 15.33 -3.62 -13.88
N LEU A 71 14.58 -2.53 -13.84
CA LEU A 71 14.94 -1.30 -13.15
C LEU A 71 13.93 -0.91 -12.08
N ILE A 72 14.41 -0.24 -11.04
CA ILE A 72 13.61 0.28 -9.93
C ILE A 72 13.56 1.80 -10.02
N ILE A 73 12.35 2.37 -9.99
CA ILE A 73 12.11 3.79 -10.21
C ILE A 73 11.52 4.40 -8.96
N SER A 74 12.19 5.42 -8.44
CA SER A 74 11.67 6.27 -7.37
C SER A 74 10.86 7.42 -7.94
N LEU A 75 9.73 7.70 -7.30
CA LEU A 75 8.88 8.83 -7.66
C LEU A 75 9.07 9.98 -6.67
N ASP A 76 8.92 11.19 -7.17
CA ASP A 76 8.70 12.34 -6.29
C ASP A 76 7.35 12.17 -5.57
N PRO A 77 7.32 12.22 -4.26
CA PRO A 77 6.11 11.86 -3.50
C PRO A 77 4.95 12.84 -3.66
N ILE A 78 5.20 14.05 -4.16
CA ILE A 78 4.16 15.09 -4.34
C ILE A 78 3.68 15.14 -5.78
N THR A 79 4.62 15.12 -6.74
CA THR A 79 4.30 15.27 -8.17
C THR A 79 4.05 13.93 -8.85
N LEU A 80 4.42 12.82 -8.23
CA LEU A 80 4.40 11.46 -8.76
C LEU A 80 5.25 11.28 -10.02
N LYS A 81 6.20 12.19 -10.25
CA LYS A 81 7.13 12.09 -11.38
C LYS A 81 8.35 11.25 -11.00
N PRO A 82 8.88 10.48 -11.94
CA PRO A 82 10.14 9.76 -11.74
C PRO A 82 11.29 10.73 -11.44
N ILE A 83 12.09 10.41 -10.41
CA ILE A 83 13.23 11.24 -9.99
C ILE A 83 14.55 10.50 -9.98
N GLN A 84 14.52 9.19 -9.76
CA GLN A 84 15.70 8.35 -9.68
C GLN A 84 15.39 6.97 -10.26
N VAL A 85 16.39 6.36 -10.89
CA VAL A 85 16.32 4.98 -11.40
C VAL A 85 17.50 4.20 -10.86
N PHE A 86 17.24 2.98 -10.41
CA PHE A 86 18.25 2.09 -9.82
C PHE A 86 18.24 0.75 -10.56
N THR A 87 19.39 0.08 -10.57
CA THR A 87 19.43 -1.36 -10.85
C THR A 87 18.79 -2.15 -9.72
N TRP A 88 18.59 -3.45 -9.93
CA TRP A 88 18.10 -4.33 -8.85
C TRP A 88 19.03 -4.33 -7.64
N GLU A 89 20.34 -4.30 -7.82
CA GLU A 89 21.35 -4.25 -6.78
C GLU A 89 21.44 -2.88 -6.07
N GLY A 90 20.63 -1.90 -6.49
CA GLY A 90 20.56 -0.60 -5.84
C GLY A 90 21.58 0.43 -6.36
N GLN A 91 22.23 0.18 -7.49
CA GLN A 91 23.09 1.17 -8.13
C GLN A 91 22.21 2.27 -8.76
N LEU A 92 22.42 3.52 -8.34
CA LEU A 92 21.77 4.68 -8.97
C LEU A 92 22.34 4.90 -10.38
N LEU A 93 21.45 4.94 -11.36
CA LEU A 93 21.81 5.22 -12.76
C LEU A 93 21.80 6.73 -13.04
N SER A 94 22.79 7.18 -13.81
CA SER A 94 22.85 8.53 -14.36
C SER A 94 21.92 8.66 -15.59
N LYS A 95 21.60 9.89 -15.98
CA LYS A 95 20.75 10.13 -17.16
C LYS A 95 21.33 9.55 -18.45
N ASP A 96 22.66 9.52 -18.57
CA ASP A 96 23.36 9.04 -19.77
C ASP A 96 23.33 7.50 -19.89
N GLU A 97 23.02 6.79 -18.79
CA GLU A 97 22.84 5.33 -18.75
C GLU A 97 21.40 4.90 -19.08
N LEU A 98 20.47 5.84 -19.14
CA LEU A 98 19.07 5.57 -19.46
C LEU A 98 18.78 5.82 -20.95
N PRO A 99 17.80 5.09 -21.54
CA PRO A 99 17.33 5.41 -22.88
C PRO A 99 16.82 6.85 -22.97
N GLU A 100 16.90 7.44 -24.16
CA GLU A 100 16.42 8.80 -24.41
C GLU A 100 14.94 8.95 -24.02
N ASN A 101 14.62 9.99 -23.24
CA ASN A 101 13.29 10.27 -22.70
C ASN A 101 12.68 9.12 -21.87
N TYR A 102 13.50 8.21 -21.33
CA TYR A 102 13.03 7.08 -20.54
C TYR A 102 12.10 7.51 -19.40
N ILE A 103 12.55 8.46 -18.57
CA ILE A 103 11.79 8.94 -17.40
C ILE A 103 10.44 9.57 -17.80
N GLU A 104 10.35 10.20 -18.97
CA GLU A 104 9.14 10.85 -19.45
C GLU A 104 8.08 9.85 -19.93
N LYS A 105 8.47 8.61 -20.23
CA LYS A 105 7.60 7.54 -20.74
C LYS A 105 6.99 6.67 -19.64
N ILE A 106 7.46 6.81 -18.40
CA ILE A 106 6.99 5.97 -17.30
C ILE A 106 5.55 6.31 -16.93
N ASN A 107 4.73 5.28 -16.84
CA ASN A 107 3.33 5.34 -16.43
C ASN A 107 3.02 4.24 -15.40
N TYR A 108 1.76 3.99 -15.12
CA TYR A 108 1.29 2.93 -14.21
C TYR A 108 0.72 1.73 -14.97
N GLU A 109 1.19 1.49 -16.19
CA GLU A 109 0.81 0.37 -17.05
C GLU A 109 2.06 -0.45 -17.39
N LEU A 110 1.89 -1.73 -17.72
CA LEU A 110 3.00 -2.58 -18.12
C LEU A 110 3.85 -1.93 -19.21
N PRO A 111 5.18 -2.04 -19.12
CA PRO A 111 5.96 -2.90 -18.20
C PRO A 111 6.20 -2.30 -16.80
N TYR A 112 5.64 -1.13 -16.49
CA TYR A 112 5.87 -0.41 -15.23
C TYR A 112 4.88 -0.86 -14.15
N ILE A 113 5.38 -1.59 -13.16
CA ILE A 113 4.58 -2.19 -12.10
C ILE A 113 4.72 -1.36 -10.81
N PRO A 114 3.67 -0.65 -10.38
CA PRO A 114 3.72 0.08 -9.11
C PRO A 114 3.66 -0.89 -7.93
N VAL A 115 4.61 -0.79 -7.01
CA VAL A 115 4.64 -1.58 -5.77
C VAL A 115 3.74 -0.90 -4.75
N GLY A 116 2.46 -1.28 -4.75
CA GLY A 116 1.41 -0.62 -3.99
C GLY A 116 1.31 -1.06 -2.54
N ASP A 117 1.63 -2.31 -2.26
CA ASP A 117 1.51 -2.95 -0.95
C ASP A 117 2.38 -4.20 -0.87
N GLY A 118 2.23 -4.98 0.21
CA GLY A 118 3.00 -6.19 0.45
C GLY A 118 2.82 -7.33 -0.56
N TRP A 119 1.70 -7.36 -1.30
CA TRP A 119 1.46 -8.35 -2.34
C TRP A 119 2.41 -8.19 -3.54
N TRP A 120 2.75 -6.95 -3.86
CA TRP A 120 3.61 -6.64 -5.00
C TRP A 120 5.07 -7.01 -4.77
N ILE A 121 5.52 -7.04 -3.51
CA ILE A 121 6.93 -7.33 -3.18
C ILE A 121 7.38 -8.70 -3.69
N PRO A 122 6.75 -9.83 -3.30
CA PRO A 122 7.18 -11.14 -3.79
C PRO A 122 6.91 -11.32 -5.28
N LEU A 123 5.84 -10.71 -5.82
CA LEU A 123 5.52 -10.78 -7.24
C LEU A 123 6.63 -10.14 -8.09
N VAL A 124 6.99 -8.90 -7.79
CA VAL A 124 8.03 -8.15 -8.51
C VAL A 124 9.39 -8.85 -8.37
N ALA A 125 9.74 -9.29 -7.17
CA ALA A 125 10.96 -10.07 -6.98
C ALA A 125 10.95 -11.35 -7.83
N SER A 126 9.81 -12.04 -7.97
CA SER A 126 9.73 -13.23 -8.79
C SER A 126 9.98 -12.95 -10.29
N TYR A 127 9.51 -11.81 -10.79
CA TYR A 127 9.76 -11.39 -12.17
C TYR A 127 11.23 -11.12 -12.44
N HIS A 128 11.94 -10.44 -11.52
CA HIS A 128 13.39 -10.27 -11.60
C HIS A 128 14.12 -11.62 -11.75
N TYR A 129 13.66 -12.63 -11.01
CA TYR A 129 14.23 -13.99 -11.08
C TYR A 129 13.70 -14.84 -12.23
N GLY A 130 12.86 -14.28 -13.11
CA GLY A 130 12.43 -14.89 -14.38
C GLY A 130 11.14 -15.70 -14.30
N ALA A 131 10.35 -15.55 -13.22
CA ALA A 131 9.01 -16.14 -13.15
C ALA A 131 8.09 -15.53 -14.24
N LYS A 132 7.15 -16.35 -14.75
CA LYS A 132 6.15 -15.94 -15.74
C LYS A 132 4.83 -16.64 -15.44
N ASP A 133 3.72 -16.00 -15.79
CA ASP A 133 2.38 -16.56 -15.67
C ASP A 133 2.02 -17.09 -14.26
N VAL A 134 2.42 -16.33 -13.24
CA VAL A 134 2.33 -16.74 -11.83
C VAL A 134 1.03 -16.34 -11.12
N TYR A 135 0.01 -15.90 -11.85
CA TYR A 135 -1.25 -15.45 -11.26
C TYR A 135 -1.91 -16.54 -10.40
N HIS A 136 -1.78 -17.80 -10.78
CA HIS A 136 -2.29 -18.94 -10.02
C HIS A 136 -1.72 -19.03 -8.58
N CYS A 137 -0.53 -18.48 -8.33
CA CYS A 137 0.05 -18.42 -6.98
C CYS A 137 -0.71 -17.41 -6.10
N TYR A 138 -1.16 -16.31 -6.69
CA TYR A 138 -2.03 -15.35 -6.01
C TYR A 138 -3.37 -15.98 -5.64
N ASP A 139 -4.04 -16.67 -6.59
CA ASP A 139 -5.30 -17.35 -6.32
C ASP A 139 -5.18 -18.39 -5.22
N LYS A 140 -4.14 -19.23 -5.25
CA LYS A 140 -3.85 -20.22 -4.18
C LYS A 140 -3.63 -19.55 -2.83
N THR A 141 -3.00 -18.38 -2.80
CA THR A 141 -2.81 -17.64 -1.55
C THR A 141 -4.15 -17.13 -1.02
N LYS A 142 -5.02 -16.62 -1.88
CA LYS A 142 -6.40 -16.24 -1.49
C LYS A 142 -7.21 -17.43 -0.98
N GLU A 143 -7.08 -18.60 -1.62
CA GLU A 143 -7.69 -19.85 -1.13
C GLU A 143 -7.16 -20.21 0.27
N TYR A 144 -5.85 -20.15 0.50
CA TYR A 144 -5.25 -20.36 1.83
C TYR A 144 -5.80 -19.39 2.86
N MET A 145 -5.91 -18.10 2.54
CA MET A 145 -6.48 -17.07 3.42
C MET A 145 -7.96 -17.31 3.76
N ALA A 146 -8.68 -18.12 2.99
CA ALA A 146 -10.05 -18.52 3.26
C ALA A 146 -10.17 -19.74 4.17
N THR A 147 -9.07 -20.42 4.49
CA THR A 147 -9.06 -21.61 5.36
C THR A 147 -9.06 -21.24 6.85
N LYS A 148 -9.34 -22.22 7.70
CA LYS A 148 -9.24 -22.07 9.16
C LYS A 148 -7.80 -22.04 9.68
N GLU A 149 -6.85 -22.40 8.83
CA GLU A 149 -5.41 -22.40 9.17
C GLU A 149 -4.82 -20.99 9.11
N PHE A 150 -5.46 -20.11 8.33
CA PHE A 150 -5.04 -18.71 8.23
C PHE A 150 -5.70 -17.85 9.30
N SER A 151 -4.89 -17.08 10.01
CA SER A 151 -5.35 -16.10 11.00
C SER A 151 -4.78 -14.73 10.66
N ILE A 152 -5.66 -13.78 10.35
CA ILE A 152 -5.26 -12.38 10.19
C ILE A 152 -5.05 -11.77 11.58
N PRO A 153 -3.86 -11.23 11.90
CA PRO A 153 -3.68 -10.46 13.11
C PRO A 153 -4.59 -9.23 13.09
N TYR A 154 -5.44 -9.11 14.07
CA TYR A 154 -6.28 -7.92 14.24
C TYR A 154 -5.54 -6.85 15.04
N ILE A 155 -5.74 -5.60 14.69
CA ILE A 155 -5.20 -4.46 15.42
C ILE A 155 -6.00 -4.27 16.71
N LYS A 156 -5.29 -4.39 17.84
CA LYS A 156 -5.93 -4.33 19.17
C LYS A 156 -6.59 -2.96 19.40
N GLY A 157 -7.85 -2.97 19.77
CA GLY A 157 -8.60 -1.75 20.07
C GLY A 157 -9.12 -0.99 18.86
N LEU A 158 -8.76 -1.36 17.62
CA LEU A 158 -9.24 -0.71 16.40
C LEU A 158 -10.77 -0.73 16.31
N LYS A 159 -11.38 -1.91 16.46
CA LYS A 159 -12.84 -2.05 16.43
C LYS A 159 -13.52 -1.12 17.42
N ASP A 160 -13.12 -1.18 18.69
CA ASP A 160 -13.69 -0.35 19.75
C ASP A 160 -13.51 1.15 19.49
N ALA A 161 -12.36 1.54 18.90
CA ALA A 161 -12.10 2.92 18.53
C ALA A 161 -13.02 3.39 17.39
N LEU A 162 -13.24 2.57 16.37
CA LEU A 162 -14.14 2.88 15.26
C LEU A 162 -15.60 2.90 15.73
N GLU A 163 -16.03 1.96 16.55
CA GLU A 163 -17.39 1.94 17.12
C GLU A 163 -17.69 3.20 17.94
N LYS A 164 -16.74 3.70 18.71
CA LYS A 164 -16.90 4.93 19.51
C LYS A 164 -17.11 6.18 18.67
N VAL A 165 -16.58 6.22 17.45
CA VAL A 165 -16.60 7.41 16.60
C VAL A 165 -17.59 7.34 15.44
N LYS A 166 -18.12 6.16 15.11
CA LYS A 166 -18.98 5.96 13.92
C LYS A 166 -20.22 6.83 13.87
N ASP A 167 -20.78 7.19 15.03
CA ASP A 167 -21.98 8.03 15.10
C ASP A 167 -21.67 9.52 14.95
N THR A 168 -20.44 9.93 15.19
CA THR A 168 -19.98 11.33 15.14
C THR A 168 -19.11 11.64 13.94
N LYS A 169 -18.50 10.63 13.34
CA LYS A 169 -17.60 10.74 12.18
C LYS A 169 -18.03 9.79 11.05
N LYS A 170 -17.69 10.15 9.83
CA LYS A 170 -17.84 9.24 8.69
C LYS A 170 -16.55 8.43 8.54
N ILE A 171 -16.70 7.12 8.52
CA ILE A 171 -15.62 6.16 8.32
C ILE A 171 -15.72 5.64 6.90
N VAL A 172 -14.66 5.78 6.12
CA VAL A 172 -14.59 5.40 4.71
C VAL A 172 -13.46 4.40 4.53
N LEU A 173 -13.69 3.37 3.75
CA LEU A 173 -12.66 2.49 3.21
C LEU A 173 -12.36 2.88 1.77
N LEU A 174 -11.08 3.01 1.42
CA LEU A 174 -10.62 3.24 0.05
C LEU A 174 -9.44 2.33 -0.24
N THR A 175 -9.67 1.25 -0.98
CA THR A 175 -8.68 0.21 -1.26
C THR A 175 -8.60 -0.16 -2.75
N ASN A 176 -7.47 -0.72 -3.18
CA ASN A 176 -7.32 -1.33 -4.50
C ASN A 176 -7.85 -2.77 -4.55
N SER A 177 -8.12 -3.38 -3.39
CA SER A 177 -8.70 -4.72 -3.32
C SER A 177 -10.11 -4.75 -3.90
N ASP A 178 -10.49 -5.88 -4.50
CA ASP A 178 -11.82 -6.09 -5.07
C ASP A 178 -12.91 -6.24 -4.00
N ARG A 179 -14.17 -6.15 -4.42
CA ARG A 179 -15.33 -6.21 -3.53
C ARG A 179 -15.43 -7.52 -2.75
N GLU A 180 -15.07 -8.64 -3.35
CA GLU A 180 -15.18 -9.96 -2.72
C GLU A 180 -14.17 -10.08 -1.58
N ASP A 181 -12.91 -9.69 -1.83
CA ASP A 181 -11.85 -9.68 -0.82
C ASP A 181 -12.16 -8.73 0.32
N VAL A 182 -12.59 -7.51 0.03
CA VAL A 182 -12.99 -6.53 1.04
C VAL A 182 -14.06 -7.11 1.97
N THR A 183 -15.12 -7.70 1.39
CA THR A 183 -16.22 -8.29 2.17
C THR A 183 -15.71 -9.41 3.09
N ARG A 184 -14.85 -10.28 2.56
CA ARG A 184 -14.23 -11.38 3.30
C ARG A 184 -13.32 -10.88 4.42
N LEU A 185 -12.43 -9.93 4.13
CA LEU A 185 -11.45 -9.41 5.09
C LEU A 185 -12.12 -8.62 6.21
N LEU A 186 -13.07 -7.73 5.90
CA LEU A 186 -13.81 -6.99 6.93
C LEU A 186 -14.59 -7.93 7.88
N LYS A 187 -15.13 -9.03 7.36
CA LYS A 187 -15.79 -10.05 8.17
C LYS A 187 -14.79 -10.78 9.08
N LEU A 188 -13.62 -11.18 8.56
CA LEU A 188 -12.57 -11.83 9.35
C LEU A 188 -12.01 -10.92 10.45
N LEU A 189 -11.85 -9.63 10.15
CA LEU A 189 -11.41 -8.60 11.08
C LEU A 189 -12.51 -8.14 12.06
N ASN A 190 -13.75 -8.61 11.86
CA ASN A 190 -14.92 -8.17 12.61
C ASN A 190 -15.15 -6.65 12.54
N LEU A 191 -14.89 -6.05 11.37
CA LEU A 191 -15.04 -4.63 11.05
C LEU A 191 -16.20 -4.35 10.08
N ASN A 192 -16.91 -5.40 9.64
CA ASN A 192 -18.10 -5.24 8.82
C ASN A 192 -19.12 -4.31 9.53
N GLU A 193 -19.86 -3.52 8.74
CA GLU A 193 -20.86 -2.54 9.22
C GLU A 193 -20.30 -1.30 9.95
N LEU A 194 -18.98 -1.12 9.98
CA LEU A 194 -18.38 0.09 10.56
C LEU A 194 -18.15 1.20 9.52
N PHE A 195 -18.09 0.86 8.24
CA PHE A 195 -17.82 1.81 7.17
C PHE A 195 -19.11 2.40 6.59
N HIS A 196 -19.16 3.73 6.50
CA HIS A 196 -20.26 4.47 5.89
C HIS A 196 -20.16 4.50 4.35
N LEU A 197 -18.99 4.22 3.83
CA LEU A 197 -18.69 4.13 2.41
C LEU A 197 -17.50 3.19 2.22
N GLU A 198 -17.63 2.24 1.31
CA GLU A 198 -16.55 1.36 0.87
C GLU A 198 -16.30 1.58 -0.61
N ILE A 199 -15.08 1.96 -0.95
CA ILE A 199 -14.60 2.15 -2.31
C ILE A 199 -13.56 1.06 -2.57
N THR A 200 -13.95 0.08 -3.37
CA THR A 200 -13.13 -1.05 -3.82
C THR A 200 -12.63 -0.79 -5.23
N ASP A 201 -11.62 -1.52 -5.70
CA ASP A 201 -11.02 -1.32 -7.03
C ASP A 201 -10.64 0.15 -7.26
N GLY A 202 -10.10 0.80 -6.24
CA GLY A 202 -9.93 2.25 -6.14
C GLY A 202 -8.92 2.85 -7.11
N LYS A 203 -8.11 2.02 -7.79
CA LYS A 203 -7.07 2.42 -8.76
C LYS A 203 -6.13 3.51 -8.20
N LYS A 204 -5.74 3.35 -6.93
CA LYS A 204 -4.75 4.22 -6.32
C LYS A 204 -3.37 3.98 -6.94
N PRO A 205 -2.56 4.99 -7.14
CA PRO A 205 -2.76 6.41 -6.82
C PRO A 205 -3.54 7.21 -7.88
N LEU A 206 -3.78 6.64 -9.07
CA LEU A 206 -4.31 7.37 -10.24
C LEU A 206 -5.66 8.06 -9.98
N GLU A 207 -6.57 7.40 -9.27
CA GLU A 207 -7.89 7.93 -9.00
C GLU A 207 -8.08 8.44 -7.55
N THR A 208 -7.05 8.40 -6.71
CA THR A 208 -7.18 8.77 -5.28
C THR A 208 -7.71 10.20 -5.08
N GLU A 209 -7.17 11.20 -5.80
CA GLU A 209 -7.66 12.57 -5.70
C GLU A 209 -9.14 12.71 -6.10
N LYS A 210 -9.57 11.98 -7.11
CA LYS A 210 -10.97 11.94 -7.55
C LYS A 210 -11.87 11.34 -6.46
N HIS A 211 -11.43 10.25 -5.84
CA HIS A 211 -12.18 9.65 -4.72
C HIS A 211 -12.28 10.60 -3.54
N PHE A 212 -11.20 11.28 -3.16
CA PHE A 212 -11.25 12.28 -2.09
C PHE A 212 -12.22 13.42 -2.40
N LYS A 213 -12.21 13.96 -3.61
CA LYS A 213 -13.18 14.98 -4.04
C LYS A 213 -14.63 14.48 -3.97
N ASN A 214 -14.88 13.23 -4.37
CA ASN A 214 -16.19 12.59 -4.25
C ASN A 214 -16.62 12.41 -2.79
N ILE A 215 -15.70 12.03 -1.90
CA ILE A 215 -15.93 11.91 -0.44
C ILE A 215 -16.29 13.29 0.14
N MET A 216 -15.54 14.35 -0.20
CA MET A 216 -15.84 15.73 0.22
C MET A 216 -17.26 16.16 -0.18
N ASN A 217 -17.64 15.91 -1.42
CA ASN A 217 -18.96 16.25 -1.94
C ASN A 217 -20.06 15.42 -1.26
N LYS A 218 -19.85 14.08 -1.11
CA LYS A 218 -20.84 13.16 -0.52
C LYS A 218 -21.17 13.52 0.92
N PHE A 219 -20.16 13.89 1.71
CA PHE A 219 -20.32 14.19 3.14
C PHE A 219 -20.39 15.68 3.45
N ASN A 220 -20.32 16.54 2.43
CA ASN A 220 -20.34 18.00 2.54
C ASN A 220 -19.30 18.51 3.55
N VAL A 221 -18.04 18.10 3.36
CA VAL A 221 -16.90 18.44 4.25
C VAL A 221 -15.79 19.13 3.47
N LYS A 222 -14.98 19.92 4.20
CA LYS A 222 -13.80 20.60 3.66
C LYS A 222 -12.57 19.67 3.75
N PRO A 223 -11.51 19.90 2.94
CA PRO A 223 -10.30 19.07 2.96
C PRO A 223 -9.72 18.88 4.37
N HIS A 224 -9.51 19.94 5.14
CA HIS A 224 -8.95 19.91 6.49
C HIS A 224 -9.82 19.17 7.54
N GLU A 225 -11.03 18.77 7.17
CA GLU A 225 -11.93 17.98 8.01
C GLU A 225 -11.79 16.47 7.72
N ILE A 226 -10.86 16.07 6.84
CA ILE A 226 -10.63 14.69 6.43
C ILE A 226 -9.21 14.27 6.79
N VAL A 227 -9.07 13.05 7.31
CA VAL A 227 -7.79 12.38 7.52
C VAL A 227 -7.73 11.14 6.66
N SER A 228 -6.68 11.02 5.84
CA SER A 228 -6.36 9.79 5.11
C SER A 228 -5.33 8.99 5.90
N ILE A 229 -5.55 7.69 6.04
CA ILE A 229 -4.79 6.79 6.91
C ILE A 229 -4.36 5.59 6.08
N GLY A 230 -3.05 5.36 5.96
CA GLY A 230 -2.53 4.26 5.16
C GLY A 230 -1.03 4.06 5.32
N ASP A 231 -0.53 2.96 4.77
CA ASP A 231 0.88 2.54 4.79
C ASP A 231 1.63 2.88 3.49
N ASN A 232 0.92 3.33 2.46
CA ASN A 232 1.54 3.77 1.21
C ASN A 232 1.44 5.29 1.04
N PHE A 233 2.60 5.96 1.11
CA PHE A 233 2.65 7.42 1.02
C PHE A 233 2.07 7.96 -0.29
N ILE A 234 2.32 7.28 -1.41
CA ILE A 234 1.91 7.70 -2.76
C ILE A 234 0.42 7.46 -2.99
N ASN A 235 -0.11 6.36 -2.49
CA ASN A 235 -1.49 5.97 -2.70
C ASN A 235 -2.48 6.77 -1.85
N GLU A 236 -2.15 7.03 -0.58
CA GLU A 236 -3.07 7.56 0.43
C GLU A 236 -2.69 8.95 0.93
N ILE A 237 -1.40 9.18 1.20
CA ILE A 237 -0.96 10.34 1.99
C ILE A 237 -0.67 11.54 1.11
N SER A 238 0.18 11.39 0.10
CA SER A 238 0.55 12.49 -0.80
C SER A 238 -0.67 13.13 -1.47
N PRO A 239 -1.62 12.38 -2.05
CA PRO A 239 -2.82 12.96 -2.64
C PRO A 239 -3.70 13.71 -1.62
N ALA A 240 -3.75 13.21 -0.37
CA ALA A 240 -4.48 13.87 0.71
C ALA A 240 -3.85 15.22 1.07
N LEU A 241 -2.53 15.25 1.33
CA LEU A 241 -1.81 16.47 1.65
C LEU A 241 -1.89 17.51 0.52
N LYS A 242 -1.78 17.06 -0.72
CA LYS A 242 -1.91 17.92 -1.91
C LYS A 242 -3.27 18.61 -2.01
N LEU A 243 -4.33 17.98 -1.53
CA LEU A 243 -5.67 18.54 -1.47
C LEU A 243 -5.93 19.38 -0.20
N GLY A 244 -4.96 19.51 0.71
CA GLY A 244 -5.11 20.22 1.99
C GLY A 244 -5.84 19.39 3.06
N MET A 245 -5.89 18.08 2.90
CA MET A 245 -6.35 17.13 3.92
C MET A 245 -5.22 16.82 4.90
N HIS A 246 -5.53 16.07 5.95
CA HIS A 246 -4.53 15.51 6.86
C HIS A 246 -4.19 14.06 6.48
N GLY A 247 -2.98 13.64 6.87
CA GLY A 247 -2.50 12.27 6.66
C GLY A 247 -2.05 11.62 7.97
N VAL A 248 -2.29 10.31 8.10
CA VAL A 248 -1.63 9.42 9.04
C VAL A 248 -0.88 8.38 8.23
N TYR A 249 0.44 8.46 8.25
CA TYR A 249 1.31 7.56 7.53
C TYR A 249 1.85 6.47 8.46
N ILE A 250 1.52 5.22 8.17
CA ILE A 250 1.99 4.05 8.93
C ILE A 250 3.26 3.55 8.27
N THR A 251 4.40 3.66 8.93
CA THR A 251 5.68 3.22 8.36
C THR A 251 6.75 3.00 9.42
N ASN A 252 7.63 2.04 9.16
CA ASN A 252 8.85 1.84 9.92
C ASN A 252 10.05 2.70 9.42
N GLN A 253 9.87 3.43 8.32
CA GLN A 253 10.91 4.30 7.77
C GLN A 253 11.01 5.60 8.59
N THR A 254 12.22 5.96 9.02
CA THR A 254 12.48 7.08 9.95
C THR A 254 12.70 8.44 9.27
N THR A 255 12.52 8.55 7.96
CA THR A 255 13.03 9.66 7.15
C THR A 255 12.01 10.76 6.81
N MET A 256 10.76 10.67 7.26
CA MET A 256 9.76 11.68 6.91
C MET A 256 9.65 12.79 7.96
N GLN A 257 9.64 14.04 7.48
CA GLN A 257 9.35 15.20 8.30
C GLN A 257 7.87 15.21 8.71
N VAL A 258 7.61 15.18 10.01
CA VAL A 258 6.28 15.39 10.59
C VAL A 258 5.88 16.86 10.41
N SER A 259 4.67 17.12 10.02
CA SER A 259 4.08 18.45 9.91
C SER A 259 2.73 18.50 10.64
N ASP A 260 2.17 19.70 10.82
CA ASP A 260 0.84 19.83 11.45
C ASP A 260 -0.27 19.07 10.71
N SER A 261 -0.06 18.76 9.42
CA SER A 261 -1.01 18.01 8.59
C SER A 261 -0.63 16.54 8.41
N LEU A 262 0.54 16.09 8.90
CA LEU A 262 1.03 14.72 8.73
C LEU A 262 1.50 14.14 10.07
N LEU A 263 0.83 13.08 10.50
CA LEU A 263 1.27 12.22 11.60
C LEU A 263 1.94 10.98 11.02
N VAL A 264 3.12 10.64 11.51
CA VAL A 264 3.83 9.40 11.14
C VAL A 264 3.86 8.50 12.36
N VAL A 265 3.39 7.26 12.20
CA VAL A 265 3.34 6.24 13.24
C VAL A 265 3.92 4.93 12.74
N LYS A 266 4.38 4.08 13.64
CA LYS A 266 4.84 2.75 13.28
C LYS A 266 3.69 1.74 13.19
N LYS A 267 2.64 1.96 13.98
CA LYS A 267 1.47 1.10 14.07
C LYS A 267 0.21 1.93 14.22
N LEU A 268 -0.88 1.44 13.65
CA LEU A 268 -2.17 2.12 13.72
C LEU A 268 -2.69 2.28 15.16
N GLU A 269 -2.36 1.35 16.07
CA GLU A 269 -2.78 1.46 17.48
C GLU A 269 -2.36 2.78 18.13
N GLU A 270 -1.17 3.32 17.79
CA GLU A 270 -0.64 4.58 18.35
C GLU A 270 -1.57 5.77 18.12
N VAL A 271 -2.46 5.67 17.13
CA VAL A 271 -3.39 6.76 16.76
C VAL A 271 -4.61 6.79 17.69
N PHE A 272 -4.93 5.65 18.31
CA PHE A 272 -6.12 5.50 19.16
C PHE A 272 -5.81 5.55 20.66
N GLU A 273 -4.54 5.46 21.02
CA GLU A 273 -4.09 5.71 22.40
C GLU A 273 -4.18 7.20 22.75
#